data_0feaf06775cfcc2e1a2b6dfa163860b5
#
_entry.id   0feaf06775cfcc2e1a2b6dfa163860b5
#
_cell.length_a   1.000
_cell.length_b   1.000
_cell.length_c   1.000
_cell.angle_alpha   90.00
_cell.angle_beta   90.00
_cell.angle_gamma   90.00
#
_symmetry.space_group_name_H-M   'P 1'
#
loop_
_entity.id
_entity.type
_entity.pdbx_description
1 polymer ?
#
loop_
_entity_poly.entity_id
_entity_poly.type
_entity_poly.pdbx_seq_one_letter_code
_entity_poly.pdbx_strand_id
1 'polypeptide(L)'
;SIPEVLVKAMADRGHELRGVKVYSAFAIGREEAPYCKPEYKDSFLVYSLFVSNSVRNWIAQGYGQAIPAFLGEIPGLFRKGIIPIDVALLNCSRPNADGYCSFGTSADLAVSAAECAKVVIAQINPHVPFSYGDALIHVSKLTAAVEVDEPLVELPTAQPNEIDRKIGGYIAELIPDGATLQIGVGGIPN
;
A
#
# COMPACT_ATOMS: atom_id res chain seq x y z
N SER A 1 -1.13 -3.68 3.11
CA SER A 1 -0.36 -4.82 2.55
C SER A 1 -0.52 -4.89 1.03
N ILE A 2 0.52 -5.34 0.32
CA ILE A 2 0.53 -5.40 -1.14
C ILE A 2 -0.18 -6.68 -1.59
N PRO A 3 -1.00 -6.64 -2.67
CA PRO A 3 -1.58 -7.83 -3.28
C PRO A 3 -0.54 -8.54 -4.17
N GLU A 4 0.40 -9.24 -3.55
CA GLU A 4 1.62 -9.74 -4.17
C GLU A 4 1.37 -10.71 -5.33
N VAL A 5 0.40 -11.61 -5.18
CA VAL A 5 0.05 -12.59 -6.23
C VAL A 5 -0.52 -11.87 -7.46
N LEU A 6 -1.39 -10.88 -7.25
CA LEU A 6 -1.96 -10.09 -8.36
C LEU A 6 -0.90 -9.22 -9.05
N VAL A 7 -0.03 -8.58 -8.26
CA VAL A 7 1.05 -7.74 -8.80
C VAL A 7 2.06 -8.60 -9.58
N LYS A 8 2.37 -9.80 -9.09
CA LYS A 8 3.21 -10.74 -9.81
C LYS A 8 2.55 -11.21 -11.11
N ALA A 9 1.29 -11.60 -11.07
CA ALA A 9 0.55 -12.04 -12.26
C ALA A 9 0.47 -10.91 -13.32
N MET A 10 0.31 -9.65 -12.91
CA MET A 10 0.39 -8.49 -13.81
C MET A 10 1.79 -8.38 -14.44
N ALA A 11 2.84 -8.49 -13.63
CA ALA A 11 4.22 -8.38 -14.11
C ALA A 11 4.61 -9.53 -15.06
N ASP A 12 4.19 -10.75 -14.78
CA ASP A 12 4.44 -11.92 -15.64
C ASP A 12 3.85 -11.75 -17.06
N ARG A 13 2.82 -10.90 -17.19
CA ARG A 13 2.23 -10.50 -18.48
C ARG A 13 2.86 -9.24 -19.09
N GLY A 14 3.96 -8.76 -18.53
CA GLY A 14 4.61 -7.53 -18.97
C GLY A 14 4.94 -7.48 -20.47
N HIS A 15 5.24 -8.63 -21.09
CA HIS A 15 5.52 -8.69 -22.54
C HIS A 15 4.28 -8.45 -23.42
N GLU A 16 3.07 -8.64 -22.88
CA GLU A 16 1.80 -8.43 -23.57
C GLU A 16 1.27 -7.00 -23.38
N LEU A 17 1.77 -6.30 -22.36
CA LEU A 17 1.27 -5.00 -21.91
C LEU A 17 2.15 -3.86 -22.43
N ARG A 18 1.56 -2.67 -22.66
CA ARG A 18 2.27 -1.47 -23.05
C ARG A 18 1.67 -0.24 -22.39
N GLY A 19 2.53 0.63 -21.84
CA GLY A 19 2.14 1.93 -21.31
C GLY A 19 1.21 1.88 -20.10
N VAL A 20 1.18 0.76 -19.36
CA VAL A 20 0.34 0.63 -18.16
C VAL A 20 0.91 1.53 -17.07
N LYS A 21 0.13 2.50 -16.61
CA LYS A 21 0.49 3.38 -15.50
C LYS A 21 0.25 2.67 -14.18
N VAL A 22 1.32 2.42 -13.42
CA VAL A 22 1.25 1.79 -12.10
C VAL A 22 1.41 2.86 -11.04
N TYR A 23 0.34 3.16 -10.30
CA TYR A 23 0.38 4.05 -9.15
C TYR A 23 0.52 3.22 -7.87
N SER A 24 1.55 3.50 -7.10
CA SER A 24 1.84 2.79 -5.85
C SER A 24 2.24 3.74 -4.74
N ALA A 25 1.92 3.34 -3.51
CA ALA A 25 2.45 3.93 -2.30
C ALA A 25 2.72 2.81 -1.29
N PHE A 26 3.64 3.02 -0.36
CA PHE A 26 3.93 2.11 0.76
C PHE A 26 4.10 0.64 0.37
N ALA A 27 4.85 0.36 -0.69
CA ALA A 27 5.27 -1.01 -1.02
C ALA A 27 6.35 -1.46 -0.01
N ILE A 28 5.93 -1.74 1.23
CA ILE A 28 6.81 -2.11 2.34
C ILE A 28 7.14 -3.60 2.25
N GLY A 29 8.40 -3.95 2.45
CA GLY A 29 8.86 -5.31 2.66
C GLY A 29 9.46 -6.02 1.45
N ARG A 30 9.43 -5.42 0.25
CA ARG A 30 10.11 -5.96 -0.92
C ARG A 30 11.34 -5.15 -1.27
N GLU A 31 12.40 -5.84 -1.74
CA GLU A 31 13.59 -5.18 -2.27
C GLU A 31 13.27 -4.46 -3.56
N GLU A 32 12.55 -5.09 -4.48
CA GLU A 32 12.17 -4.50 -5.77
C GLU A 32 10.78 -4.98 -6.23
N ALA A 33 10.02 -4.07 -6.83
CA ALA A 33 8.70 -4.42 -7.36
C ALA A 33 8.84 -5.27 -8.64
N PRO A 34 8.05 -6.36 -8.82
CA PRO A 34 8.23 -7.31 -9.91
C PRO A 34 8.03 -6.71 -11.31
N TYR A 35 7.38 -5.55 -11.42
CA TYR A 35 7.23 -4.78 -12.66
C TYR A 35 8.37 -3.79 -12.91
N CYS A 36 9.28 -3.57 -11.96
CA CYS A 36 10.47 -2.72 -12.10
C CYS A 36 11.64 -3.51 -12.67
N LYS A 37 11.54 -3.93 -13.93
CA LYS A 37 12.59 -4.66 -14.62
C LYS A 37 12.91 -4.01 -15.97
N PRO A 38 14.19 -4.04 -16.42
CA PRO A 38 14.58 -3.43 -17.69
C PRO A 38 13.78 -3.90 -18.90
N GLU A 39 13.42 -5.19 -18.94
CA GLU A 39 12.59 -5.77 -20.00
C GLU A 39 11.15 -5.22 -20.03
N TYR A 40 10.67 -4.62 -18.94
CA TYR A 40 9.32 -4.08 -18.80
C TYR A 40 9.25 -2.54 -18.85
N LYS A 41 10.34 -1.85 -19.18
CA LYS A 41 10.41 -0.38 -19.18
C LYS A 41 9.36 0.31 -20.06
N ASP A 42 8.95 -0.34 -21.16
CA ASP A 42 7.92 0.16 -22.08
C ASP A 42 6.51 -0.38 -21.74
N SER A 43 6.44 -1.36 -20.85
CA SER A 43 5.19 -1.99 -20.41
C SER A 43 4.57 -1.25 -19.25
N PHE A 44 5.39 -0.88 -18.25
CA PHE A 44 4.94 -0.25 -17.02
C PHE A 44 5.59 1.11 -16.80
N LEU A 45 4.74 2.13 -16.72
CA LEU A 45 5.13 3.49 -16.32
C LEU A 45 4.86 3.65 -14.83
N VAL A 46 5.90 3.67 -14.02
CA VAL A 46 5.81 3.65 -12.56
C VAL A 46 5.67 5.07 -12.02
N TYR A 47 4.58 5.33 -11.31
CA TYR A 47 4.32 6.56 -10.59
C TYR A 47 4.21 6.27 -9.10
N SER A 48 5.14 6.78 -8.31
CA SER A 48 5.18 6.55 -6.87
C SER A 48 4.62 7.75 -6.13
N LEU A 49 3.58 7.52 -5.34
CA LEU A 49 2.97 8.50 -4.43
C LEU A 49 3.71 8.54 -3.09
N PHE A 50 4.54 7.53 -2.83
CA PHE A 50 5.51 7.47 -1.75
C PHE A 50 6.68 6.58 -2.19
N VAL A 51 7.88 7.14 -2.29
CA VAL A 51 9.07 6.43 -2.82
C VAL A 51 9.60 5.45 -1.77
N SER A 52 9.06 4.23 -1.81
CA SER A 52 9.54 3.12 -1.01
C SER A 52 10.80 2.48 -1.60
N ASN A 53 11.46 1.61 -0.84
CA ASN A 53 12.65 0.89 -1.29
C ASN A 53 12.40 0.09 -2.57
N SER A 54 11.20 -0.47 -2.73
CA SER A 54 10.83 -1.32 -3.87
C SER A 54 10.83 -0.64 -5.24
N VAL A 55 10.77 0.70 -5.29
CA VAL A 55 10.75 1.49 -6.54
C VAL A 55 11.84 2.54 -6.60
N ARG A 56 12.59 2.75 -5.52
CA ARG A 56 13.58 3.83 -5.40
C ARG A 56 14.67 3.77 -6.47
N ASN A 57 15.27 2.60 -6.67
CA ASN A 57 16.31 2.40 -7.68
C ASN A 57 15.78 2.61 -9.09
N TRP A 58 14.56 2.16 -9.36
CA TRP A 58 13.89 2.32 -10.64
C TRP A 58 13.65 3.78 -10.99
N ILE A 59 13.20 4.57 -10.02
CA ILE A 59 13.01 6.01 -10.15
C ILE A 59 14.37 6.71 -10.32
N ALA A 60 15.39 6.36 -9.54
CA ALA A 60 16.73 6.94 -9.64
C ALA A 60 17.39 6.70 -11.00
N GLN A 61 17.06 5.62 -11.70
CA GLN A 61 17.51 5.33 -13.05
C GLN A 61 16.69 6.05 -14.15
N GLY A 62 15.66 6.81 -13.78
CA GLY A 62 14.82 7.56 -14.72
C GLY A 62 13.67 6.76 -15.35
N TYR A 63 13.42 5.54 -14.89
CA TYR A 63 12.33 4.67 -15.40
C TYR A 63 11.00 4.83 -14.65
N GLY A 64 10.95 5.68 -13.65
CA GLY A 64 9.74 5.99 -12.89
C GLY A 64 9.73 7.45 -12.45
N GLN A 65 8.61 7.88 -11.89
CA GLN A 65 8.40 9.24 -11.42
C GLN A 65 7.85 9.23 -9.99
N ALA A 66 8.30 10.17 -9.17
CA ALA A 66 7.69 10.48 -7.89
C ALA A 66 6.63 11.58 -8.08
N ILE A 67 5.47 11.39 -7.50
CA ILE A 67 4.41 12.41 -7.44
C ILE A 67 4.44 13.01 -6.03
N PRO A 68 4.88 14.26 -5.87
CA PRO A 68 4.87 14.92 -4.57
C PRO A 68 3.42 15.26 -4.19
N ALA A 69 2.91 14.61 -3.15
CA ALA A 69 1.59 14.86 -2.60
C ALA A 69 1.59 14.50 -1.11
N PHE A 70 0.84 15.21 -0.29
CA PHE A 70 0.59 14.78 1.07
C PHE A 70 -0.31 13.54 1.07
N LEU A 71 -0.08 12.61 1.98
CA LEU A 71 -0.84 11.34 2.05
C LEU A 71 -2.35 11.59 2.09
N GLY A 72 -2.80 12.57 2.86
CA GLY A 72 -4.22 12.95 2.97
C GLY A 72 -4.83 13.57 1.70
N GLU A 73 -4.01 14.04 0.75
CA GLU A 73 -4.50 14.61 -0.51
C GLU A 73 -4.70 13.56 -1.60
N ILE A 74 -3.99 12.44 -1.52
CA ILE A 74 -3.99 11.40 -2.56
C ILE A 74 -5.40 10.85 -2.86
N PRO A 75 -6.25 10.55 -1.87
CA PRO A 75 -7.64 10.16 -2.12
C PRO A 75 -8.41 11.17 -2.97
N GLY A 76 -8.13 12.47 -2.76
CA GLY A 76 -8.69 13.57 -3.54
C GLY A 76 -8.24 13.57 -5.00
N LEU A 77 -7.01 13.17 -5.30
CA LEU A 77 -6.50 13.05 -6.67
C LEU A 77 -7.26 11.99 -7.46
N PHE A 78 -7.63 10.88 -6.80
CA PHE A 78 -8.42 9.81 -7.42
C PHE A 78 -9.88 10.24 -7.59
N ARG A 79 -10.54 10.71 -6.53
CA ARG A 79 -11.96 11.10 -6.55
C ARG A 79 -12.27 12.26 -7.51
N LYS A 80 -11.32 13.19 -7.68
CA LYS A 80 -11.43 14.29 -8.65
C LYS A 80 -11.03 13.89 -10.08
N GLY A 81 -10.61 12.65 -10.31
CA GLY A 81 -10.18 12.16 -11.61
C GLY A 81 -8.89 12.78 -12.15
N ILE A 82 -8.10 13.47 -11.29
CA ILE A 82 -6.77 13.99 -11.65
C ILE A 82 -5.85 12.82 -11.96
N ILE A 83 -5.93 11.77 -11.16
CA ILE A 83 -5.32 10.47 -11.43
C ILE A 83 -6.46 9.48 -11.68
N PRO A 84 -6.79 9.19 -12.94
CA PRO A 84 -7.82 8.20 -13.25
C PRO A 84 -7.32 6.80 -12.95
N ILE A 85 -8.17 6.00 -12.29
CA ILE A 85 -7.88 4.61 -11.94
C ILE A 85 -8.81 3.69 -12.75
N ASP A 86 -8.23 2.88 -13.63
CA ASP A 86 -9.00 1.88 -14.38
C ASP A 86 -9.13 0.57 -13.58
N VAL A 87 -8.05 0.15 -12.90
CA VAL A 87 -8.00 -1.11 -12.14
C VAL A 87 -7.43 -0.85 -10.76
N ALA A 88 -8.11 -1.32 -9.72
CA ALA A 88 -7.58 -1.40 -8.36
C ALA A 88 -7.23 -2.86 -8.02
N LEU A 89 -6.00 -3.08 -7.59
CA LEU A 89 -5.53 -4.37 -7.07
C LEU A 89 -5.46 -4.27 -5.54
N LEU A 90 -6.21 -5.11 -4.85
CA LEU A 90 -6.39 -5.05 -3.40
C LEU A 90 -5.90 -6.32 -2.71
N ASN A 91 -5.44 -6.19 -1.46
CA ASN A 91 -5.24 -7.32 -0.55
C ASN A 91 -6.19 -7.15 0.63
N CYS A 92 -7.13 -8.08 0.78
CA CYS A 92 -8.23 -7.97 1.73
C CYS A 92 -8.32 -9.21 2.62
N SER A 93 -8.92 -9.05 3.79
CA SER A 93 -9.30 -10.16 4.66
C SER A 93 -10.36 -11.05 4.00
N ARG A 94 -10.60 -12.24 4.57
CA ARG A 94 -11.80 -13.00 4.28
C ARG A 94 -13.05 -12.16 4.59
N PRO A 95 -14.15 -12.36 3.84
CA PRO A 95 -15.39 -11.67 4.15
C PRO A 95 -15.96 -12.15 5.49
N ASN A 96 -16.57 -11.23 6.25
CA ASN A 96 -17.36 -11.55 7.42
C ASN A 96 -18.75 -12.12 7.04
N ALA A 97 -19.61 -12.40 8.04
CA ALA A 97 -20.95 -12.95 7.82
C ALA A 97 -21.85 -12.03 6.97
N ASP A 98 -21.59 -10.72 6.98
CA ASP A 98 -22.34 -9.71 6.22
C ASP A 98 -21.75 -9.46 4.81
N GLY A 99 -20.70 -10.21 4.42
CA GLY A 99 -20.06 -10.08 3.11
C GLY A 99 -19.04 -8.95 3.02
N TYR A 100 -18.59 -8.36 4.12
CA TYR A 100 -17.56 -7.33 4.11
C TYR A 100 -16.18 -7.91 4.30
N CYS A 101 -15.26 -7.54 3.41
CA CYS A 101 -13.82 -7.72 3.55
C CYS A 101 -13.19 -6.46 4.14
N SER A 102 -12.12 -6.61 4.92
CA SER A 102 -11.34 -5.49 5.43
C SER A 102 -10.08 -5.28 4.58
N PHE A 103 -9.69 -4.02 4.37
CA PHE A 103 -8.39 -3.64 3.81
C PHE A 103 -7.24 -3.90 4.81
N GLY A 104 -7.55 -4.27 6.05
CA GLY A 104 -6.59 -4.62 7.10
C GLY A 104 -5.66 -3.47 7.44
N THR A 105 -4.36 -3.67 7.20
CA THR A 105 -3.29 -2.71 7.54
C THR A 105 -3.09 -1.59 6.53
N SER A 106 -3.85 -1.54 5.43
CA SER A 106 -3.62 -0.59 4.31
C SER A 106 -4.94 -0.05 3.78
N ALA A 107 -5.64 0.70 4.63
CA ALA A 107 -6.90 1.36 4.27
C ALA A 107 -6.71 2.72 3.60
N ASP A 108 -5.51 3.27 3.60
CA ASP A 108 -5.11 4.61 3.16
C ASP A 108 -5.60 4.99 1.75
N LEU A 109 -4.87 4.56 0.73
CA LEU A 109 -5.20 4.80 -0.68
C LEU A 109 -6.18 3.76 -1.25
N ALA A 110 -6.18 2.56 -0.69
CA ALA A 110 -6.89 1.42 -1.23
C ALA A 110 -8.39 1.65 -1.30
N VAL A 111 -8.96 2.30 -0.27
CA VAL A 111 -10.39 2.66 -0.23
C VAL A 111 -10.76 3.54 -1.41
N SER A 112 -10.07 4.66 -1.57
CA SER A 112 -10.35 5.62 -2.65
C SER A 112 -10.04 5.07 -4.05
N ALA A 113 -9.01 4.23 -4.18
CA ALA A 113 -8.73 3.54 -5.43
C ALA A 113 -9.85 2.57 -5.79
N ALA A 114 -10.37 1.80 -4.83
CA ALA A 114 -11.49 0.88 -5.05
C ALA A 114 -12.80 1.61 -5.39
N GLU A 115 -13.05 2.78 -4.77
CA GLU A 115 -14.22 3.62 -5.07
C GLU A 115 -14.21 4.18 -6.50
N CYS A 116 -13.02 4.52 -7.01
CA CYS A 116 -12.85 5.22 -8.30
C CYS A 116 -12.57 4.28 -9.47
N ALA A 117 -12.10 3.06 -9.21
CA ALA A 117 -11.72 2.12 -10.24
C ALA A 117 -12.94 1.55 -11.01
N LYS A 118 -12.75 1.33 -12.31
CA LYS A 118 -13.74 0.63 -13.15
C LYS A 118 -13.76 -0.88 -12.88
N VAL A 119 -12.58 -1.44 -12.52
CA VAL A 119 -12.38 -2.86 -12.22
C VAL A 119 -11.69 -2.97 -10.88
N VAL A 120 -12.26 -3.75 -9.97
CA VAL A 120 -11.71 -3.98 -8.63
C VAL A 120 -11.39 -5.47 -8.48
N ILE A 121 -10.12 -5.81 -8.34
CA ILE A 121 -9.66 -7.19 -8.18
C ILE A 121 -9.05 -7.34 -6.79
N ALA A 122 -9.57 -8.27 -6.00
CA ALA A 122 -9.09 -8.52 -4.66
C ALA A 122 -8.36 -9.86 -4.53
N GLN A 123 -7.23 -9.83 -3.86
CA GLN A 123 -6.58 -10.97 -3.26
C GLN A 123 -7.16 -11.16 -1.86
N ILE A 124 -7.88 -12.25 -1.62
CA ILE A 124 -8.50 -12.56 -0.33
C ILE A 124 -7.52 -13.42 0.45
N ASN A 125 -7.02 -12.87 1.56
CA ASN A 125 -5.95 -13.49 2.34
C ASN A 125 -6.35 -13.59 3.82
N PRO A 126 -6.34 -14.81 4.42
CA PRO A 126 -6.72 -15.03 5.83
C PRO A 126 -5.78 -14.34 6.82
N HIS A 127 -4.54 -14.02 6.40
CA HIS A 127 -3.56 -13.33 7.25
C HIS A 127 -3.81 -11.81 7.36
N VAL A 128 -4.66 -11.23 6.51
CA VAL A 128 -5.04 -9.82 6.63
C VAL A 128 -5.95 -9.63 7.83
N PRO A 129 -5.56 -8.85 8.85
CA PRO A 129 -6.40 -8.62 10.02
C PRO A 129 -7.68 -7.88 9.64
N PHE A 130 -8.78 -8.22 10.30
CA PHE A 130 -10.04 -7.52 10.09
C PHE A 130 -10.07 -6.25 10.94
N SER A 131 -9.85 -5.09 10.31
CA SER A 131 -10.01 -3.77 10.92
C SER A 131 -11.36 -3.18 10.54
N TYR A 132 -11.94 -2.43 11.48
CA TYR A 132 -13.28 -1.84 11.37
C TYR A 132 -13.20 -0.37 10.91
N GLY A 133 -14.35 0.31 10.87
CA GLY A 133 -14.50 1.68 10.40
C GLY A 133 -14.56 1.75 8.87
N ASP A 134 -13.96 2.77 8.27
CA ASP A 134 -13.99 3.02 6.82
C ASP A 134 -13.06 2.08 6.02
N ALA A 135 -12.48 1.08 6.67
CA ALA A 135 -11.55 0.12 6.07
C ALA A 135 -12.24 -1.14 5.51
N LEU A 136 -13.48 -1.04 5.05
CA LEU A 136 -14.29 -2.17 4.61
C LEU A 136 -14.74 -2.03 3.16
N ILE A 137 -14.83 -3.17 2.46
CA ILE A 137 -15.42 -3.29 1.13
C ILE A 137 -16.34 -4.50 1.07
N HIS A 138 -17.56 -4.32 0.59
CA HIS A 138 -18.47 -5.44 0.40
C HIS A 138 -18.12 -6.24 -0.87
N VAL A 139 -18.23 -7.57 -0.82
CA VAL A 139 -17.87 -8.47 -1.93
C VAL A 139 -18.58 -8.14 -3.23
N SER A 140 -19.78 -7.56 -3.20
CA SER A 140 -20.52 -7.13 -4.40
C SER A 140 -19.84 -5.98 -5.17
N LYS A 141 -18.85 -5.32 -4.58
CA LYS A 141 -18.05 -4.26 -5.23
C LYS A 141 -16.81 -4.82 -5.93
N LEU A 142 -16.51 -6.09 -5.72
CA LEU A 142 -15.39 -6.75 -6.36
C LEU A 142 -15.79 -7.25 -7.75
N THR A 143 -15.00 -6.91 -8.76
CA THR A 143 -15.19 -7.46 -10.11
C THR A 143 -14.69 -8.90 -10.18
N ALA A 144 -13.59 -9.19 -9.47
CA ALA A 144 -13.01 -10.52 -9.35
C ALA A 144 -12.26 -10.66 -8.03
N ALA A 145 -12.12 -11.89 -7.56
CA ALA A 145 -11.32 -12.20 -6.38
C ALA A 145 -10.53 -13.51 -6.59
N VAL A 146 -9.37 -13.59 -5.95
CA VAL A 146 -8.56 -14.81 -5.84
C VAL A 146 -8.28 -15.07 -4.37
N GLU A 147 -8.47 -16.31 -3.93
CA GLU A 147 -8.07 -16.72 -2.59
C GLU A 147 -6.59 -17.10 -2.57
N VAL A 148 -5.91 -16.65 -1.54
CA VAL A 148 -4.50 -16.94 -1.28
C VAL A 148 -4.30 -17.25 0.20
N ASP A 149 -3.17 -17.85 0.53
CA ASP A 149 -2.74 -18.11 1.90
C ASP A 149 -1.26 -17.68 2.02
N GLU A 150 -1.04 -16.35 2.05
CA GLU A 150 0.28 -15.75 2.04
C GLU A 150 0.52 -14.98 3.33
N PRO A 151 1.61 -15.27 4.07
CA PRO A 151 1.94 -14.51 5.27
C PRO A 151 2.18 -13.03 4.91
N LEU A 152 1.74 -12.13 5.79
CA LEU A 152 2.03 -10.71 5.64
C LEU A 152 3.52 -10.45 5.94
N VAL A 153 4.09 -9.49 5.22
CA VAL A 153 5.45 -9.05 5.47
C VAL A 153 5.49 -8.27 6.78
N GLU A 154 6.35 -8.70 7.70
CA GLU A 154 6.64 -8.02 8.95
C GLU A 154 7.84 -7.09 8.77
N LEU A 155 7.72 -5.86 9.29
CA LEU A 155 8.87 -4.97 9.41
C LEU A 155 9.62 -5.30 10.71
N PRO A 156 10.94 -5.53 10.64
CA PRO A 156 11.72 -5.73 11.86
C PRO A 156 11.67 -4.47 12.71
N THR A 157 11.32 -4.61 13.97
CA THR A 157 11.39 -3.52 14.94
C THR A 157 12.87 -3.20 15.23
N ALA A 158 13.31 -2.00 14.87
CA ALA A 158 14.64 -1.53 15.19
C ALA A 158 14.81 -1.43 16.71
N GLN A 159 15.91 -1.97 17.24
CA GLN A 159 16.23 -1.77 18.67
C GLN A 159 16.69 -0.34 18.88
N PRO A 160 16.09 0.41 19.83
CA PRO A 160 16.47 1.78 20.09
C PRO A 160 17.93 1.85 20.60
N ASN A 161 18.72 2.75 20.02
CA ASN A 161 20.05 3.06 20.49
C ASN A 161 20.04 3.97 21.73
N GLU A 162 21.21 4.35 22.26
CA GLU A 162 21.27 5.23 23.44
C GLU A 162 20.68 6.63 23.21
N ILE A 163 20.82 7.16 21.99
CA ILE A 163 20.29 8.47 21.63
C ILE A 163 18.77 8.39 21.57
N ASP A 164 18.21 7.36 20.93
CA ASP A 164 16.77 7.12 20.83
C ASP A 164 16.15 7.03 22.22
N ARG A 165 16.80 6.30 23.17
CA ARG A 165 16.33 6.17 24.55
C ARG A 165 16.33 7.50 25.29
N LYS A 166 17.38 8.32 25.11
CA LYS A 166 17.44 9.66 25.73
C LYS A 166 16.32 10.57 25.19
N ILE A 167 16.11 10.58 23.86
CA ILE A 167 15.05 11.36 23.25
C ILE A 167 13.68 10.88 23.74
N GLY A 168 13.45 9.57 23.75
CA GLY A 168 12.22 8.96 24.26
C GLY A 168 11.96 9.31 25.73
N GLY A 169 13.00 9.33 26.56
CA GLY A 169 12.91 9.76 27.96
C GLY A 169 12.44 11.19 28.11
N TYR A 170 13.04 12.13 27.38
CA TYR A 170 12.62 13.55 27.43
C TYR A 170 11.18 13.74 26.92
N ILE A 171 10.76 12.98 25.89
CA ILE A 171 9.38 13.03 25.41
C ILE A 171 8.43 12.49 26.49
N ALA A 172 8.77 11.37 27.12
CA ALA A 172 7.94 10.76 28.16
C ALA A 172 7.66 11.70 29.34
N GLU A 173 8.64 12.54 29.75
CA GLU A 173 8.49 13.53 30.80
C GLU A 173 7.45 14.62 30.46
N LEU A 174 7.15 14.85 29.17
CA LEU A 174 6.18 15.83 28.70
C LEU A 174 4.76 15.28 28.58
N ILE A 175 4.57 13.97 28.76
CA ILE A 175 3.29 13.30 28.56
C ILE A 175 2.58 13.13 29.90
N PRO A 176 1.48 13.85 30.16
CA PRO A 176 0.71 13.66 31.38
C PRO A 176 -0.12 12.36 31.33
N ASP A 177 -0.51 11.86 32.50
CA ASP A 177 -1.45 10.73 32.60
C ASP A 177 -2.77 11.05 31.88
N GLY A 178 -3.29 10.06 31.18
CA GLY A 178 -4.54 10.20 30.40
C GLY A 178 -4.39 10.93 29.05
N ALA A 179 -3.17 11.28 28.63
CA ALA A 179 -2.94 11.92 27.34
C ALA A 179 -3.32 11.01 26.17
N THR A 180 -3.84 11.62 25.10
CA THR A 180 -4.02 10.96 23.80
C THR A 180 -2.80 11.25 22.95
N LEU A 181 -2.13 10.20 22.48
CA LEU A 181 -0.91 10.31 21.68
C LEU A 181 -1.17 9.95 20.22
N GLN A 182 -0.58 10.71 19.31
CA GLN A 182 -0.36 10.29 17.94
C GLN A 182 1.11 9.89 17.79
N ILE A 183 1.34 8.64 17.38
CA ILE A 183 2.68 8.08 17.19
C ILE A 183 2.96 8.05 15.69
N GLY A 184 4.11 8.60 15.29
CA GLY A 184 4.61 8.55 13.91
C GLY A 184 5.29 7.21 13.59
N VAL A 185 5.82 7.11 12.37
CA VAL A 185 6.61 5.96 11.90
C VAL A 185 8.09 6.35 11.90
N GLY A 186 8.93 5.56 12.57
CA GLY A 186 10.38 5.81 12.61
C GLY A 186 11.06 5.12 13.79
N GLY A 187 12.38 5.21 13.87
CA GLY A 187 13.17 4.56 14.91
C GLY A 187 12.91 5.09 16.34
N ILE A 188 12.49 6.35 16.49
CA ILE A 188 12.20 6.95 17.80
C ILE A 188 10.75 6.70 18.24
N PRO A 189 9.72 6.83 17.37
CA PRO A 189 8.33 6.58 17.73
C PRO A 189 8.03 5.11 18.07
N ASN A 190 8.77 4.17 17.47
CA ASN A 190 8.62 2.72 17.72
C ASN A 190 9.45 2.34 18.94
#